data_70934327c2a49f3850489baa98cc84bf
#
_entry.id   70934327c2a49f3850489baa98cc84bf
#
_cell.length_a   1.000
_cell.length_b   1.000
_cell.length_c   1.000
_cell.angle_alpha   90.00
_cell.angle_beta   90.00
_cell.angle_gamma   90.00
#
_symmetry.space_group_name_H-M   'P 1'
#
loop_
_entity.id
_entity.type
_entity.pdbx_description
1 polymer ?
#
loop_
_entity_poly.entity_id
_entity_poly.type
_entity_poly.pdbx_seq_one_letter_code
_entity_poly.pdbx_strand_id
1 'polypeptide(L)'
;IEYRFKHRLFEGGWSKEIVREVFERGHAGAILPYDPQTDNVVLIEQIRFPAFESSETPWLLEIVAGMIEENESPEEVVRRESTEEAGLTIGRIEKSISYLSSPGGTSERIHVFVGEVDSSLAKGIHDLASENEDIRVHVVSREQAYQWVEEGKIDNAATVIAIQWLQLNHQKLQEKWVKLI
;
A
#
# COMPACT_ATOMS: atom_id res chain seq x y z
N ILE A 1 9.86 -1.63 -21.54
CA ILE A 1 9.87 -2.65 -22.61
C ILE A 1 8.84 -2.28 -23.66
N GLU A 2 9.21 -2.32 -24.95
CA GLU A 2 8.27 -2.17 -26.06
C GLU A 2 7.65 -3.53 -26.41
N TYR A 3 6.33 -3.61 -26.41
CA TYR A 3 5.57 -4.80 -26.86
C TYR A 3 4.86 -4.53 -28.17
N ARG A 4 4.91 -5.52 -29.09
CA ARG A 4 4.15 -5.55 -30.35
C ARG A 4 3.20 -6.74 -30.33
N PHE A 5 1.90 -6.49 -30.47
CA PHE A 5 0.89 -7.53 -30.35
C PHE A 5 -0.34 -7.25 -31.21
N LYS A 6 -1.17 -8.29 -31.36
CA LYS A 6 -2.52 -8.21 -31.92
C LYS A 6 -3.49 -8.90 -30.96
N HIS A 7 -4.73 -8.47 -30.95
CA HIS A 7 -5.77 -9.12 -30.16
C HIS A 7 -7.02 -9.41 -30.98
N ARG A 8 -7.87 -10.28 -30.47
CA ARG A 8 -9.19 -10.54 -31.05
C ARG A 8 -10.08 -9.32 -30.87
N LEU A 9 -10.82 -8.96 -31.92
CA LEU A 9 -11.85 -7.92 -31.87
C LEU A 9 -13.15 -8.50 -31.33
N PHE A 10 -13.95 -7.68 -30.64
CA PHE A 10 -15.26 -8.11 -30.13
C PHE A 10 -16.23 -8.51 -31.24
N GLU A 11 -16.16 -7.84 -32.40
CA GLU A 11 -16.96 -8.14 -33.58
C GLU A 11 -16.37 -9.28 -34.44
N GLY A 12 -15.31 -9.94 -33.96
CA GLY A 12 -14.58 -10.98 -34.68
C GLY A 12 -13.41 -10.45 -35.50
N GLY A 13 -12.52 -11.38 -35.89
CA GLY A 13 -11.27 -11.03 -36.57
C GLY A 13 -10.14 -10.62 -35.63
N TRP A 14 -9.12 -9.95 -36.17
CA TRP A 14 -7.92 -9.51 -35.46
C TRP A 14 -7.71 -8.01 -35.63
N SER A 15 -7.16 -7.39 -34.60
CA SER A 15 -6.68 -6.01 -34.68
C SER A 15 -5.52 -5.90 -35.68
N LYS A 16 -5.22 -4.67 -36.10
CA LYS A 16 -3.87 -4.35 -36.63
C LYS A 16 -2.83 -4.54 -35.54
N GLU A 17 -1.56 -4.55 -35.93
CA GLU A 17 -0.46 -4.54 -34.96
C GLU A 17 -0.52 -3.28 -34.10
N ILE A 18 -0.39 -3.47 -32.79
CA ILE A 18 -0.38 -2.42 -31.77
C ILE A 18 0.98 -2.44 -31.11
N VAL A 19 1.54 -1.26 -30.87
CA VAL A 19 2.79 -1.06 -30.14
C VAL A 19 2.49 -0.34 -28.83
N ARG A 20 3.04 -0.84 -27.73
CA ARG A 20 2.93 -0.22 -26.40
C ARG A 20 4.27 -0.28 -25.69
N GLU A 21 4.63 0.82 -25.06
CA GLU A 21 5.69 0.84 -24.06
C GLU A 21 5.11 0.51 -22.70
N VAL A 22 5.74 -0.39 -21.98
CA VAL A 22 5.33 -0.84 -20.66
C VAL A 22 6.50 -0.67 -19.69
N PHE A 23 6.24 -0.02 -18.56
CA PHE A 23 7.19 0.07 -17.46
C PHE A 23 7.08 -1.20 -16.62
N GLU A 24 8.06 -2.08 -16.78
CA GLU A 24 8.15 -3.34 -16.04
C GLU A 24 9.01 -3.12 -14.79
N ARG A 25 8.39 -3.19 -13.61
CA ARG A 25 9.06 -3.00 -12.31
C ARG A 25 8.78 -4.11 -11.30
N GLY A 26 8.03 -5.14 -11.69
CA GLY A 26 7.61 -6.20 -10.78
C GLY A 26 6.31 -5.89 -10.04
N HIS A 27 6.08 -6.58 -8.93
CA HIS A 27 4.88 -6.47 -8.10
C HIS A 27 5.23 -6.02 -6.70
N ALA A 28 4.25 -5.51 -5.93
CA ALA A 28 4.46 -5.02 -4.58
C ALA A 28 3.46 -5.63 -3.58
N GLY A 29 3.92 -5.74 -2.33
CA GLY A 29 3.09 -5.94 -1.16
C GLY A 29 2.93 -4.62 -0.41
N ALA A 30 1.74 -4.31 0.07
CA ALA A 30 1.45 -3.13 0.87
C ALA A 30 0.58 -3.51 2.06
N ILE A 31 0.78 -2.88 3.22
CA ILE A 31 0.05 -3.19 4.44
C ILE A 31 -0.30 -1.93 5.20
N LEU A 32 -1.55 -1.87 5.67
CA LEU A 32 -2.01 -0.90 6.64
C LEU A 32 -1.89 -1.52 8.04
N PRO A 33 -0.90 -1.13 8.86
CA PRO A 33 -0.83 -1.58 10.23
C PRO A 33 -1.99 -0.96 11.03
N TYR A 34 -2.76 -1.80 11.71
CA TYR A 34 -3.95 -1.41 12.44
C TYR A 34 -3.92 -1.99 13.86
N ASP A 35 -4.13 -1.14 14.83
CA ASP A 35 -4.27 -1.51 16.24
C ASP A 35 -5.75 -1.60 16.59
N PRO A 36 -6.29 -2.82 16.76
CA PRO A 36 -7.71 -3.00 17.06
C PRO A 36 -8.09 -2.65 18.49
N GLN A 37 -7.13 -2.46 19.40
CA GLN A 37 -7.39 -2.10 20.80
C GLN A 37 -7.65 -0.60 20.96
N THR A 38 -6.92 0.20 20.19
CA THR A 38 -6.96 1.68 20.27
C THR A 38 -7.67 2.33 19.07
N ASP A 39 -8.08 1.53 18.08
CA ASP A 39 -8.64 1.95 16.79
C ASP A 39 -7.72 2.95 16.04
N ASN A 40 -6.40 2.69 16.14
CA ASN A 40 -5.38 3.48 15.46
C ASN A 40 -4.81 2.74 14.24
N VAL A 41 -4.36 3.52 13.27
CA VAL A 41 -3.55 3.04 12.14
C VAL A 41 -2.16 3.68 12.20
N VAL A 42 -1.19 2.99 11.62
CA VAL A 42 0.16 3.51 11.45
C VAL A 42 0.39 3.82 9.98
N LEU A 43 0.81 5.05 9.73
CA LEU A 43 1.19 5.54 8.41
C LEU A 43 2.66 5.94 8.44
N ILE A 44 3.29 5.89 7.29
CA ILE A 44 4.63 6.43 7.07
C ILE A 44 4.54 7.68 6.21
N GLU A 45 5.46 8.61 6.41
CA GLU A 45 5.61 9.79 5.56
C GLU A 45 7.01 9.79 4.97
N GLN A 46 7.09 9.82 3.65
CA GLN A 46 8.35 9.83 2.91
C GLN A 46 8.24 10.66 1.64
N ILE A 47 9.40 11.06 1.10
CA ILE A 47 9.45 11.82 -0.14
C ILE A 47 9.21 10.91 -1.36
N ARG A 48 8.31 11.32 -2.26
CA ARG A 48 8.09 10.70 -3.56
C ARG A 48 8.33 11.71 -4.66
N PHE A 49 9.53 11.70 -5.23
CA PHE A 49 9.92 12.66 -6.26
C PHE A 49 8.92 12.78 -7.42
N PRO A 50 8.31 11.69 -7.95
CA PRO A 50 7.29 11.82 -9.00
C PRO A 50 6.05 12.63 -8.61
N ALA A 51 5.75 12.76 -7.33
CA ALA A 51 4.61 13.56 -6.85
C ALA A 51 4.89 15.07 -6.84
N PHE A 52 6.13 15.48 -7.03
CA PHE A 52 6.55 16.89 -6.94
C PHE A 52 5.79 17.83 -7.87
N GLU A 53 5.42 17.37 -9.07
CA GLU A 53 4.70 18.18 -10.06
C GLU A 53 3.16 18.00 -10.00
N SER A 54 2.66 17.03 -9.23
CA SER A 54 1.25 16.67 -9.26
C SER A 54 0.53 16.74 -7.91
N SER A 55 1.27 16.94 -6.81
CA SER A 55 0.75 17.07 -5.46
C SER A 55 1.22 18.38 -4.82
N GLU A 56 0.50 18.84 -3.78
CA GLU A 56 0.88 20.06 -3.04
C GLU A 56 2.25 19.91 -2.36
N THR A 57 2.63 18.69 -2.02
CA THR A 57 3.92 18.35 -1.43
C THR A 57 4.39 16.99 -1.95
N PRO A 58 5.71 16.78 -2.15
CA PRO A 58 6.23 15.46 -2.47
C PRO A 58 6.32 14.51 -1.24
N TRP A 59 6.07 15.01 -0.04
CA TRP A 59 6.03 14.21 1.18
C TRP A 59 4.64 13.59 1.32
N LEU A 60 4.55 12.29 1.07
CA LEU A 60 3.28 11.59 1.04
C LEU A 60 3.08 10.76 2.30
N LEU A 61 1.84 10.77 2.81
CA LEU A 61 1.38 9.81 3.82
C LEU A 61 0.99 8.52 3.11
N GLU A 62 1.64 7.43 3.49
CA GLU A 62 1.51 6.13 2.83
C GLU A 62 1.32 5.01 3.85
N ILE A 63 0.82 3.86 3.37
CA ILE A 63 0.95 2.61 4.10
C ILE A 63 2.33 2.01 3.81
N VAL A 64 2.80 1.13 4.69
CA VAL A 64 4.04 0.38 4.48
C VAL A 64 3.97 -0.45 3.21
N ALA A 65 4.98 -0.40 2.36
CA ALA A 65 4.98 -1.14 1.10
C ALA A 65 6.39 -1.42 0.58
N GLY A 66 6.58 -2.61 0.00
CA GLY A 66 7.83 -2.99 -0.64
C GLY A 66 7.65 -3.82 -1.89
N MET A 67 8.71 -3.88 -2.68
CA MET A 67 8.77 -4.72 -3.87
C MET A 67 8.93 -6.19 -3.48
N ILE A 68 8.20 -7.06 -4.18
CA ILE A 68 8.31 -8.51 -4.01
C ILE A 68 9.58 -8.99 -4.68
N GLU A 69 10.49 -9.54 -3.89
CA GLU A 69 11.73 -10.12 -4.39
C GLU A 69 11.54 -11.54 -4.96
N GLU A 70 12.58 -12.05 -5.60
CA GLU A 70 12.55 -13.42 -6.14
C GLU A 70 12.37 -14.44 -4.99
N ASN A 71 11.37 -15.31 -5.13
CA ASN A 71 10.96 -16.32 -4.13
C ASN A 71 10.34 -15.76 -2.84
N GLU A 72 9.98 -14.50 -2.78
CA GLU A 72 9.28 -13.89 -1.67
C GLU A 72 7.77 -13.85 -1.95
N SER A 73 6.95 -14.17 -0.95
CA SER A 73 5.50 -14.01 -1.04
C SER A 73 5.07 -12.57 -0.68
N PRO A 74 3.92 -12.09 -1.15
CA PRO A 74 3.42 -10.76 -0.77
C PRO A 74 3.26 -10.57 0.74
N GLU A 75 2.99 -11.63 1.51
CA GLU A 75 2.87 -11.56 2.97
C GLU A 75 4.24 -11.44 3.66
N GLU A 76 5.26 -12.11 3.14
CA GLU A 76 6.64 -11.99 3.67
C GLU A 76 7.18 -10.58 3.47
N VAL A 77 6.99 -10.00 2.28
CA VAL A 77 7.37 -8.60 2.01
C VAL A 77 6.78 -7.66 3.05
N VAL A 78 5.47 -7.67 3.24
CA VAL A 78 4.84 -6.68 4.13
C VAL A 78 5.23 -6.86 5.59
N ARG A 79 5.63 -8.05 6.03
CA ARG A 79 6.18 -8.27 7.36
C ARG A 79 7.59 -7.70 7.49
N ARG A 80 8.44 -7.92 6.49
CA ARG A 80 9.80 -7.40 6.42
C ARG A 80 9.78 -5.88 6.42
N GLU A 81 9.07 -5.28 5.48
CA GLU A 81 8.98 -3.82 5.32
C GLU A 81 8.37 -3.13 6.56
N SER A 82 7.38 -3.74 7.22
CA SER A 82 6.84 -3.18 8.47
C SER A 82 7.88 -3.06 9.58
N THR A 83 8.85 -3.98 9.61
CA THR A 83 9.95 -3.93 10.55
C THR A 83 10.97 -2.88 10.14
N GLU A 84 11.28 -2.78 8.85
CA GLU A 84 12.28 -1.88 8.30
C GLU A 84 11.80 -0.42 8.31
N GLU A 85 10.62 -0.14 7.77
CA GLU A 85 10.09 1.23 7.61
C GLU A 85 9.41 1.80 8.87
N ALA A 86 8.85 0.94 9.73
CA ALA A 86 8.05 1.39 10.88
C ALA A 86 8.46 0.78 12.24
N GLY A 87 9.44 -0.12 12.26
CA GLY A 87 9.87 -0.81 13.48
C GLY A 87 8.79 -1.71 14.09
N LEU A 88 7.82 -2.17 13.30
CA LEU A 88 6.65 -2.90 13.76
C LEU A 88 6.74 -4.40 13.48
N THR A 89 6.30 -5.19 14.45
CA THR A 89 6.05 -6.62 14.24
C THR A 89 4.56 -6.83 13.98
N ILE A 90 4.24 -7.39 12.82
CA ILE A 90 2.87 -7.68 12.42
C ILE A 90 2.38 -9.00 13.05
N GLY A 91 1.29 -8.93 13.76
CA GLY A 91 0.57 -10.08 14.31
C GLY A 91 -0.29 -10.79 13.24
N ARG A 92 -1.60 -10.81 13.45
CA ARG A 92 -2.56 -11.36 12.47
C ARG A 92 -2.61 -10.49 11.22
N ILE A 93 -2.79 -11.13 10.07
CA ILE A 93 -2.93 -10.45 8.77
C ILE A 93 -4.29 -10.81 8.15
N GLU A 94 -4.92 -9.81 7.56
CA GLU A 94 -6.07 -9.97 6.67
C GLU A 94 -5.72 -9.45 5.29
N LYS A 95 -5.86 -10.29 4.27
CA LYS A 95 -5.73 -9.87 2.89
C LYS A 95 -6.95 -9.04 2.51
N SER A 96 -6.74 -7.79 2.10
CA SER A 96 -7.83 -6.91 1.70
C SER A 96 -8.17 -7.05 0.22
N ILE A 97 -7.27 -6.65 -0.66
CA ILE A 97 -7.49 -6.63 -2.10
C ILE A 97 -6.15 -6.75 -2.86
N SER A 98 -6.23 -7.10 -4.13
CA SER A 98 -5.11 -6.96 -5.07
C SER A 98 -5.59 -6.22 -6.30
N TYR A 99 -4.85 -5.24 -6.76
CA TYR A 99 -5.23 -4.41 -7.91
C TYR A 99 -4.05 -4.16 -8.84
N LEU A 100 -4.37 -3.77 -10.07
CA LEU A 100 -3.36 -3.29 -11.03
C LEU A 100 -3.16 -1.79 -10.82
N SER A 101 -1.93 -1.34 -10.60
CA SER A 101 -1.64 0.06 -10.25
C SER A 101 -1.95 1.02 -11.38
N SER A 102 -1.51 0.72 -12.60
CA SER A 102 -1.78 1.53 -13.80
C SER A 102 -1.69 0.66 -15.06
N PRO A 103 -2.73 -0.15 -15.35
CA PRO A 103 -2.65 -1.20 -16.39
C PRO A 103 -2.53 -0.68 -17.83
N GLY A 104 -2.62 0.63 -18.03
CA GLY A 104 -2.31 1.26 -19.32
C GLY A 104 -0.81 1.45 -19.58
N GLY A 105 0.03 1.41 -18.55
CA GLY A 105 1.45 1.71 -18.65
C GLY A 105 2.40 0.79 -17.90
N THR A 106 1.90 -0.02 -16.97
CA THR A 106 2.70 -0.97 -16.21
C THR A 106 1.95 -2.27 -15.96
N SER A 107 2.70 -3.37 -15.82
CA SER A 107 2.16 -4.68 -15.42
C SER A 107 2.02 -4.83 -13.89
N GLU A 108 2.44 -3.85 -13.12
CA GLU A 108 2.49 -3.91 -11.67
C GLU A 108 1.14 -4.27 -11.03
N ARG A 109 1.20 -5.25 -10.14
CA ARG A 109 0.10 -5.60 -9.24
C ARG A 109 0.51 -5.31 -7.81
N ILE A 110 -0.36 -4.66 -7.05
CA ILE A 110 -0.16 -4.39 -5.64
C ILE A 110 -1.11 -5.28 -4.82
N HIS A 111 -0.53 -6.02 -3.86
CA HIS A 111 -1.24 -6.87 -2.92
C HIS A 111 -1.38 -6.13 -1.59
N VAL A 112 -2.61 -5.77 -1.23
CA VAL A 112 -2.89 -4.96 -0.04
C VAL A 112 -3.39 -5.83 1.11
N PHE A 113 -2.86 -5.55 2.30
CA PHE A 113 -3.20 -6.23 3.55
C PHE A 113 -3.56 -5.22 4.63
N VAL A 114 -4.24 -5.69 5.67
CA VAL A 114 -4.34 -5.04 6.97
C VAL A 114 -3.67 -5.95 7.99
N GLY A 115 -2.78 -5.40 8.81
CA GLY A 115 -1.99 -6.15 9.78
C GLY A 115 -2.21 -5.65 11.20
N GLU A 116 -2.42 -6.58 12.13
CA GLU A 116 -2.54 -6.28 13.55
C GLU A 116 -1.21 -5.84 14.14
N VAL A 117 -1.23 -4.74 14.87
CA VAL A 117 -0.05 -4.21 15.58
C VAL A 117 -0.43 -3.68 16.95
N ASP A 118 0.56 -3.47 17.80
CA ASP A 118 0.52 -2.58 18.95
C ASP A 118 1.06 -1.21 18.51
N SER A 119 0.16 -0.27 18.30
CA SER A 119 0.51 1.07 17.80
C SER A 119 1.34 1.89 18.79
N SER A 120 1.37 1.51 20.06
CA SER A 120 2.20 2.18 21.07
C SER A 120 3.72 1.99 20.84
N LEU A 121 4.08 0.96 20.08
CA LEU A 121 5.44 0.64 19.69
C LEU A 121 5.91 1.43 18.45
N ALA A 122 4.96 1.95 17.67
CA ALA A 122 5.25 2.72 16.47
C ALA A 122 5.74 4.13 16.83
N LYS A 123 7.00 4.42 16.60
CA LYS A 123 7.58 5.75 16.88
C LYS A 123 8.86 5.98 16.10
N GLY A 124 9.13 7.26 15.89
CA GLY A 124 10.42 7.76 15.48
C GLY A 124 10.56 8.00 13.99
N ILE A 125 11.79 8.18 13.62
CA ILE A 125 12.26 8.30 12.25
C ILE A 125 13.03 7.02 11.98
N HIS A 126 12.70 6.35 10.89
CA HIS A 126 13.42 5.18 10.41
C HIS A 126 14.26 5.62 9.21
N ASP A 127 15.57 5.50 9.37
CA ASP A 127 16.56 5.83 8.37
C ASP A 127 17.16 4.53 7.85
N LEU A 128 16.76 4.13 6.66
CA LEU A 128 17.44 3.07 5.93
C LEU A 128 18.62 3.68 5.19
N ALA A 129 19.71 3.92 5.90
CA ALA A 129 20.92 4.56 5.37
C ALA A 129 21.47 3.89 4.10
N SER A 130 21.16 2.62 3.88
CA SER A 130 21.50 1.88 2.66
C SER A 130 20.68 2.32 1.43
N GLU A 131 19.49 2.90 1.66
CA GLU A 131 18.53 3.28 0.61
C GLU A 131 18.34 4.81 0.51
N ASN A 132 19.00 5.58 1.39
CA ASN A 132 18.82 7.03 1.54
C ASN A 132 17.35 7.42 1.79
N GLU A 133 16.63 6.60 2.55
CA GLU A 133 15.26 6.85 2.94
C GLU A 133 15.18 7.53 4.31
N ASP A 134 14.40 8.59 4.38
CA ASP A 134 14.05 9.32 5.61
C ASP A 134 12.54 9.17 5.82
N ILE A 135 12.16 8.22 6.68
CA ILE A 135 10.78 7.81 6.89
C ILE A 135 10.32 8.23 8.28
N ARG A 136 9.24 9.01 8.34
CA ARG A 136 8.58 9.39 9.58
C ARG A 136 7.33 8.56 9.81
N VAL A 137 7.23 7.97 11.01
CA VAL A 137 6.07 7.19 11.43
C VAL A 137 5.03 8.07 12.11
N HIS A 138 3.77 7.90 11.70
CA HIS A 138 2.59 8.56 12.26
C HIS A 138 1.61 7.54 12.81
N VAL A 139 1.17 7.74 14.05
CA VAL A 139 0.06 7.00 14.65
C VAL A 139 -1.15 7.92 14.70
N VAL A 140 -2.22 7.54 14.03
CA VAL A 140 -3.44 8.33 13.93
C VAL A 140 -4.66 7.44 14.12
N SER A 141 -5.79 8.00 14.58
CA SER A 141 -7.02 7.21 14.61
C SER A 141 -7.46 6.81 13.20
N ARG A 142 -8.12 5.66 13.10
CA ARG A 142 -8.72 5.19 11.83
C ARG A 142 -9.63 6.26 11.22
N GLU A 143 -10.43 6.93 12.06
CA GLU A 143 -11.32 8.01 11.63
C GLU A 143 -10.56 9.20 11.03
N GLN A 144 -9.47 9.62 11.67
CA GLN A 144 -8.63 10.71 11.18
C GLN A 144 -7.98 10.32 9.84
N ALA A 145 -7.48 9.09 9.69
CA ALA A 145 -6.91 8.63 8.44
C ALA A 145 -7.97 8.63 7.32
N TYR A 146 -9.18 8.17 7.62
CA TYR A 146 -10.29 8.20 6.66
C TYR A 146 -10.68 9.62 6.27
N GLN A 147 -10.75 10.54 7.24
CA GLN A 147 -11.01 11.97 6.97
C GLN A 147 -9.94 12.56 6.04
N TRP A 148 -8.67 12.23 6.23
CA TRP A 148 -7.60 12.69 5.35
C TRP A 148 -7.71 12.16 3.90
N VAL A 149 -8.30 10.98 3.71
CA VAL A 149 -8.65 10.50 2.37
C VAL A 149 -9.77 11.33 1.76
N GLU A 150 -10.83 11.63 2.54
CA GLU A 150 -11.95 12.44 2.06
C GLU A 150 -11.54 13.89 1.72
N GLU A 151 -10.60 14.44 2.47
CA GLU A 151 -10.04 15.79 2.26
C GLU A 151 -8.99 15.84 1.12
N GLY A 152 -8.56 14.69 0.58
CA GLY A 152 -7.52 14.60 -0.44
C GLY A 152 -6.10 14.81 0.08
N LYS A 153 -5.89 14.84 1.40
CA LYS A 153 -4.56 14.89 2.01
C LYS A 153 -3.80 13.56 1.81
N ILE A 154 -4.53 12.46 1.78
CA ILE A 154 -4.03 11.14 1.37
C ILE A 154 -4.65 10.84 0.01
N ASP A 155 -3.82 10.84 -1.04
CA ASP A 155 -4.24 10.74 -2.42
C ASP A 155 -3.54 9.62 -3.23
N ASN A 156 -2.58 8.93 -2.61
CA ASN A 156 -1.95 7.77 -3.25
C ASN A 156 -2.81 6.51 -3.16
N ALA A 157 -2.90 5.79 -4.27
CA ALA A 157 -3.90 4.74 -4.48
C ALA A 157 -3.86 3.61 -3.43
N ALA A 158 -2.67 3.09 -3.08
CA ALA A 158 -2.54 1.99 -2.14
C ALA A 158 -3.10 2.35 -0.77
N THR A 159 -2.76 3.54 -0.27
CA THR A 159 -3.20 4.04 1.03
C THR A 159 -4.69 4.34 1.05
N VAL A 160 -5.20 5.02 0.02
CA VAL A 160 -6.64 5.29 -0.15
C VAL A 160 -7.45 3.99 -0.13
N ILE A 161 -7.04 2.98 -0.92
CA ILE A 161 -7.72 1.68 -1.01
C ILE A 161 -7.68 0.96 0.34
N ALA A 162 -6.54 0.94 1.03
CA ALA A 162 -6.40 0.26 2.31
C ALA A 162 -7.27 0.88 3.40
N ILE A 163 -7.26 2.22 3.51
CA ILE A 163 -8.05 2.95 4.50
C ILE A 163 -9.55 2.79 4.23
N GLN A 164 -9.99 2.93 2.97
CA GLN A 164 -11.39 2.71 2.60
C GLN A 164 -11.82 1.26 2.85
N TRP A 165 -10.96 0.28 2.54
CA TRP A 165 -11.27 -1.11 2.82
C TRP A 165 -11.41 -1.36 4.33
N LEU A 166 -10.52 -0.80 5.16
CA LEU A 166 -10.61 -0.88 6.61
C LEU A 166 -11.90 -0.24 7.12
N GLN A 167 -12.27 0.94 6.63
CA GLN A 167 -13.51 1.62 6.99
C GLN A 167 -14.75 0.75 6.73
N LEU A 168 -14.79 0.06 5.58
CA LEU A 168 -15.92 -0.83 5.21
C LEU A 168 -15.94 -2.15 5.99
N ASN A 169 -14.79 -2.62 6.48
CA ASN A 169 -14.64 -3.93 7.12
C ASN A 169 -14.28 -3.85 8.60
N HIS A 170 -14.19 -2.65 9.15
CA HIS A 170 -13.72 -2.39 10.51
C HIS A 170 -14.46 -3.22 11.57
N GLN A 171 -15.81 -3.22 11.56
CA GLN A 171 -16.60 -3.98 12.52
C GLN A 171 -16.29 -5.48 12.46
N LYS A 172 -16.18 -6.04 11.27
CA LYS A 172 -15.83 -7.46 11.06
C LYS A 172 -14.43 -7.79 11.58
N LEU A 173 -13.48 -6.89 11.41
CA LEU A 173 -12.12 -7.06 11.95
C LEU A 173 -12.11 -6.97 13.47
N GLN A 174 -12.85 -6.03 14.06
CA GLN A 174 -13.00 -5.91 15.50
C GLN A 174 -13.55 -7.22 16.10
N GLU A 175 -14.62 -7.77 15.55
CA GLU A 175 -15.21 -9.05 15.99
C GLU A 175 -14.21 -10.21 15.86
N LYS A 176 -13.37 -10.19 14.83
CA LYS A 176 -12.38 -11.25 14.56
C LYS A 176 -11.14 -11.15 15.44
N TRP A 177 -10.68 -9.92 15.74
CA TRP A 177 -9.41 -9.66 16.37
C TRP A 177 -9.49 -9.23 17.83
N VAL A 178 -10.56 -8.56 18.22
CA VAL A 178 -10.83 -8.23 19.63
C VAL A 178 -11.78 -9.28 20.16
N LYS A 179 -11.28 -10.25 20.94
CA LYS A 179 -12.15 -11.19 21.64
C LYS A 179 -13.03 -10.39 22.59
N LEU A 180 -14.34 -10.43 22.37
CA LEU A 180 -15.30 -10.08 23.41
C LEU A 180 -15.05 -11.00 24.60
N ILE A 181 -14.53 -10.42 25.70
CA ILE A 181 -14.40 -11.07 27.01
C ILE A 181 -15.80 -11.17 27.63
#